data_a35095b1107cfe51225e8e40efddce0b
#
_entry.id   a35095b1107cfe51225e8e40efddce0b
#
_cell.length_a   1.000
_cell.length_b   1.000
_cell.length_c   1.000
_cell.angle_alpha   90.00
_cell.angle_beta   90.00
_cell.angle_gamma   90.00
#
_symmetry.space_group_name_H-M   'P 1'
#
loop_
_entity.id
_entity.type
_entity.pdbx_description
1 polymer ?
#
loop_
_entity_poly.entity_id
_entity_poly.type
_entity_poly.pdbx_seq_one_letter_code
_entity_poly.pdbx_strand_id
1 'polypeptide(L)'
;MDGFVRSRPLQFSLILTFSDGNCGVIPITEWGSSPLLRKETLANPVNVAVIQHTVVPECNSDDDCLKAVNGIRKYHMQNRGFTDIGQSFLIGGNGRVYEGAGWHTVGAHTLGYNRRAVGISFIGDFRTKIPSPLAIKALRSLLACGVQNKYLAEDYYLVGHSQLSNTDSPGEMLQKLVELWPHWLDHAKDVLN
;
A
#
# COMPACT_ATOMS: atom_id res chain seq x y z
N MET A 1 40.68 -14.68 34.55
CA MET A 1 40.54 -13.62 33.52
C MET A 1 39.83 -14.26 32.35
N ASP A 2 38.51 -14.34 32.42
CA ASP A 2 37.69 -15.03 31.42
C ASP A 2 37.00 -13.98 30.51
N GLY A 3 37.53 -13.90 29.27
CA GLY A 3 37.02 -13.02 28.28
C GLY A 3 35.72 -13.56 27.67
N PHE A 4 34.59 -13.00 28.03
CA PHE A 4 33.28 -13.27 27.41
C PHE A 4 33.23 -12.63 26.02
N VAL A 5 33.47 -13.41 24.97
CA VAL A 5 33.21 -13.01 23.58
C VAL A 5 31.71 -13.03 23.36
N ARG A 6 31.09 -11.84 23.31
CA ARG A 6 29.70 -11.69 22.87
C ARG A 6 29.63 -11.94 21.37
N SER A 7 29.09 -13.10 20.99
CA SER A 7 28.68 -13.38 19.62
C SER A 7 27.53 -12.44 19.20
N ARG A 8 27.75 -11.62 18.17
CA ARG A 8 26.68 -10.85 17.52
C ARG A 8 25.73 -11.82 16.81
N PRO A 9 24.40 -11.66 16.93
CA PRO A 9 23.49 -12.46 16.14
C PRO A 9 23.69 -12.10 14.66
N LEU A 10 23.86 -13.11 13.81
CA LEU A 10 23.84 -12.98 12.36
C LEU A 10 22.43 -12.50 11.94
N GLN A 11 22.31 -11.25 11.60
CA GLN A 11 21.14 -10.74 10.88
C GLN A 11 21.17 -11.33 9.46
N PHE A 12 20.41 -12.40 9.24
CA PHE A 12 20.06 -12.83 7.89
C PHE A 12 19.06 -11.81 7.33
N SER A 13 19.58 -10.75 6.73
CA SER A 13 18.81 -9.91 5.85
C SER A 13 18.55 -10.70 4.56
N LEU A 14 17.35 -11.26 4.43
CA LEU A 14 16.89 -11.80 3.15
C LEU A 14 16.72 -10.59 2.21
N ILE A 15 17.77 -10.25 1.47
CA ILE A 15 17.70 -9.25 0.41
C ILE A 15 16.90 -9.90 -0.72
N LEU A 16 15.60 -9.61 -0.77
CA LEU A 16 14.78 -9.86 -1.94
C LEU A 16 15.29 -8.90 -3.04
N THR A 17 16.13 -9.42 -3.94
CA THR A 17 16.57 -8.64 -5.11
C THR A 17 15.42 -8.60 -6.12
N PHE A 18 14.69 -7.49 -6.15
CA PHE A 18 13.80 -7.17 -7.25
C PHE A 18 14.66 -6.63 -8.41
N SER A 19 14.85 -7.43 -9.46
CA SER A 19 15.78 -7.14 -10.56
C SER A 19 15.27 -6.12 -11.58
N ASP A 20 14.02 -5.66 -11.47
CA ASP A 20 13.35 -4.90 -12.55
C ASP A 20 12.70 -3.57 -12.12
N GLY A 21 12.87 -3.14 -10.88
CA GLY A 21 12.25 -1.91 -10.36
C GLY A 21 10.72 -1.94 -10.24
N ASN A 22 10.08 -3.01 -10.71
CA ASN A 22 8.61 -3.15 -10.73
C ASN A 22 8.02 -3.59 -9.38
N CYS A 23 8.82 -3.92 -8.37
CA CYS A 23 8.35 -4.32 -7.04
C CYS A 23 7.36 -5.50 -7.02
N GLY A 24 7.33 -6.34 -8.07
CA GLY A 24 6.36 -7.42 -8.20
C GLY A 24 4.91 -6.95 -8.37
N VAL A 25 4.73 -5.72 -8.82
CA VAL A 25 3.42 -5.10 -9.07
C VAL A 25 2.91 -5.51 -10.43
N ILE A 26 1.65 -5.92 -10.55
CA ILE A 26 0.98 -6.17 -11.82
C ILE A 26 0.53 -4.82 -12.40
N PRO A 27 1.09 -4.40 -13.54
CA PRO A 27 0.79 -3.10 -14.14
C PRO A 27 -0.68 -2.95 -14.51
N ILE A 28 -1.20 -1.72 -14.44
CA ILE A 28 -2.58 -1.42 -14.85
C ILE A 28 -2.85 -1.78 -16.32
N THR A 29 -1.81 -1.80 -17.16
CA THR A 29 -1.89 -2.22 -18.56
C THR A 29 -2.08 -3.72 -18.75
N GLU A 30 -1.78 -4.54 -17.73
CA GLU A 30 -1.99 -5.99 -17.76
C GLU A 30 -3.37 -6.38 -17.21
N TRP A 31 -3.83 -5.72 -16.12
CA TRP A 31 -5.08 -6.09 -15.48
C TRP A 31 -6.28 -5.23 -15.92
N GLY A 32 -6.03 -4.02 -16.41
CA GLY A 32 -7.06 -3.07 -16.85
C GLY A 32 -7.29 -3.10 -18.35
N SER A 33 -8.46 -2.68 -18.80
CA SER A 33 -8.80 -2.58 -20.23
C SER A 33 -8.15 -1.39 -20.94
N SER A 34 -7.55 -0.47 -20.21
CA SER A 34 -6.90 0.75 -20.72
C SER A 34 -5.81 1.24 -19.77
N PRO A 35 -4.81 1.97 -20.28
CA PRO A 35 -3.82 2.64 -19.45
C PRO A 35 -4.46 3.58 -18.43
N LEU A 36 -3.68 3.99 -17.42
CA LEU A 36 -4.09 4.99 -16.45
C LEU A 36 -4.41 6.34 -17.15
N LEU A 37 -5.57 6.91 -16.85
CA LEU A 37 -6.00 8.20 -17.43
C LEU A 37 -5.45 9.40 -16.66
N ARG A 38 -5.09 9.22 -15.39
CA ARG A 38 -4.51 10.23 -14.52
C ARG A 38 -3.07 10.54 -14.93
N LYS A 39 -2.69 11.83 -14.98
CA LYS A 39 -1.39 12.26 -15.54
C LYS A 39 -0.56 13.14 -14.60
N GLU A 40 -1.11 13.55 -13.45
CA GLU A 40 -0.36 14.40 -12.51
C GLU A 40 0.80 13.59 -11.90
N THR A 41 2.04 14.07 -12.06
CA THR A 41 3.24 13.40 -11.58
C THR A 41 3.37 13.51 -10.07
N LEU A 42 3.59 12.39 -9.41
CA LEU A 42 3.95 12.32 -7.98
C LEU A 42 5.47 12.46 -7.85
N ALA A 43 5.92 13.47 -7.12
CA ALA A 43 7.34 13.66 -6.84
C ALA A 43 7.84 12.60 -5.85
N ASN A 44 8.93 11.92 -6.17
CA ASN A 44 9.56 10.90 -5.35
C ASN A 44 10.91 11.39 -4.77
N PRO A 45 11.35 10.86 -3.62
CA PRO A 45 10.58 9.94 -2.76
C PRO A 45 9.43 10.63 -2.02
N VAL A 46 8.31 9.93 -1.86
CA VAL A 46 7.28 10.36 -0.92
C VAL A 46 7.64 9.89 0.51
N ASN A 47 7.11 10.57 1.51
CA ASN A 47 7.42 10.26 2.91
C ASN A 47 6.26 9.67 3.71
N VAL A 48 5.12 9.35 3.06
CA VAL A 48 3.95 8.78 3.74
C VAL A 48 3.38 7.61 2.94
N ALA A 49 3.15 6.49 3.61
CA ALA A 49 2.37 5.36 3.12
C ALA A 49 1.06 5.26 3.92
N VAL A 50 -0.07 5.44 3.24
CA VAL A 50 -1.42 5.40 3.85
C VAL A 50 -2.04 4.04 3.59
N ILE A 51 -2.31 3.29 4.67
CA ILE A 51 -2.94 1.98 4.60
C ILE A 51 -4.46 2.12 4.65
N GLN A 52 -5.12 1.42 3.74
CA GLN A 52 -6.56 1.50 3.50
C GLN A 52 -7.18 0.11 3.33
N HIS A 53 -8.50 0.03 3.33
CA HIS A 53 -9.27 -1.11 2.85
C HIS A 53 -10.38 -0.66 1.87
N THR A 54 -10.93 -1.61 1.12
CA THR A 54 -11.90 -1.29 0.06
C THR A 54 -13.35 -1.57 0.44
N VAL A 55 -13.59 -2.35 1.50
CA VAL A 55 -14.92 -2.81 1.97
C VAL A 55 -15.71 -3.64 0.92
N VAL A 56 -15.05 -4.08 -0.17
CA VAL A 56 -15.62 -5.07 -1.09
C VAL A 56 -15.32 -6.49 -0.60
N PRO A 57 -15.96 -7.55 -1.12
CA PRO A 57 -15.58 -8.93 -0.81
C PRO A 57 -14.10 -9.18 -1.07
N GLU A 58 -13.46 -9.97 -0.19
CA GLU A 58 -12.08 -10.40 -0.40
C GLU A 58 -11.96 -11.28 -1.64
N CYS A 59 -10.79 -11.24 -2.26
CA CYS A 59 -10.44 -12.09 -3.38
C CYS A 59 -9.20 -12.92 -3.04
N ASN A 60 -9.24 -14.24 -3.31
CA ASN A 60 -8.16 -15.16 -2.97
C ASN A 60 -7.60 -15.91 -4.19
N SER A 61 -8.20 -15.75 -5.36
CA SER A 61 -7.69 -16.23 -6.65
C SER A 61 -7.30 -15.05 -7.55
N ASP A 62 -6.49 -15.31 -8.57
CA ASP A 62 -6.10 -14.29 -9.55
C ASP A 62 -7.33 -13.74 -10.28
N ASP A 63 -8.24 -14.62 -10.73
CA ASP A 63 -9.46 -14.24 -11.45
C ASP A 63 -10.41 -13.38 -10.60
N ASP A 64 -10.60 -13.73 -9.33
CA ASP A 64 -11.48 -12.96 -8.46
C ASP A 64 -10.86 -11.60 -8.11
N CYS A 65 -9.53 -11.54 -7.93
CA CYS A 65 -8.85 -10.28 -7.68
C CYS A 65 -8.85 -9.38 -8.92
N LEU A 66 -8.71 -9.94 -10.13
CA LEU A 66 -8.86 -9.18 -11.37
C LEU A 66 -10.27 -8.59 -11.52
N LYS A 67 -11.32 -9.37 -11.20
CA LYS A 67 -12.70 -8.87 -11.16
C LYS A 67 -12.87 -7.74 -10.12
N ALA A 68 -12.29 -7.93 -8.93
CA ALA A 68 -12.39 -6.95 -7.84
C ALA A 68 -11.73 -5.62 -8.22
N VAL A 69 -10.48 -5.62 -8.72
CA VAL A 69 -9.77 -4.38 -9.09
C VAL A 69 -10.44 -3.66 -10.24
N ASN A 70 -10.94 -4.38 -11.25
CA ASN A 70 -11.72 -3.79 -12.35
C ASN A 70 -13.05 -3.20 -11.84
N GLY A 71 -13.72 -3.88 -10.91
CA GLY A 71 -14.93 -3.38 -10.27
C GLY A 71 -14.70 -2.10 -9.48
N ILE A 72 -13.61 -2.04 -8.70
CA ILE A 72 -13.21 -0.85 -7.94
C ILE A 72 -12.88 0.31 -8.89
N ARG A 73 -12.10 0.07 -9.95
CA ARG A 73 -11.79 1.09 -10.96
C ARG A 73 -13.05 1.67 -11.58
N LYS A 74 -13.97 0.79 -12.02
CA LYS A 74 -15.26 1.17 -12.61
C LYS A 74 -16.09 2.00 -11.61
N TYR A 75 -16.19 1.58 -10.35
CA TYR A 75 -16.90 2.31 -9.31
C TYR A 75 -16.32 3.72 -9.09
N HIS A 76 -14.99 3.85 -9.03
CA HIS A 76 -14.33 5.14 -8.86
C HIS A 76 -14.65 6.08 -10.02
N MET A 77 -14.59 5.59 -11.25
CA MET A 77 -14.84 6.42 -12.44
C MET A 77 -16.31 6.76 -12.62
N GLN A 78 -17.21 5.80 -12.45
CA GLN A 78 -18.62 5.95 -12.79
C GLN A 78 -19.49 6.48 -11.64
N ASN A 79 -19.15 6.13 -10.40
CA ASN A 79 -19.97 6.48 -9.24
C ASN A 79 -19.34 7.57 -8.36
N ARG A 80 -18.00 7.66 -8.31
CA ARG A 80 -17.30 8.67 -7.50
C ARG A 80 -16.84 9.88 -8.33
N GLY A 81 -16.99 9.85 -9.65
CA GLY A 81 -16.56 10.91 -10.55
C GLY A 81 -15.03 11.10 -10.60
N PHE A 82 -14.26 10.09 -10.22
CA PHE A 82 -12.80 10.13 -10.32
C PHE A 82 -12.38 9.96 -11.79
N THR A 83 -11.26 10.59 -12.17
CA THR A 83 -10.68 10.40 -13.50
C THR A 83 -10.27 8.96 -13.74
N ASP A 84 -9.79 8.28 -12.71
CA ASP A 84 -9.39 6.87 -12.72
C ASP A 84 -9.38 6.30 -11.28
N ILE A 85 -8.90 5.05 -11.11
CA ILE A 85 -8.74 4.43 -9.80
C ILE A 85 -7.99 5.35 -8.83
N GLY A 86 -8.47 5.43 -7.58
CA GLY A 86 -7.96 6.42 -6.62
C GLY A 86 -6.68 5.99 -5.93
N GLN A 87 -6.53 4.69 -5.61
CA GLN A 87 -5.38 4.17 -4.87
C GLN A 87 -4.12 4.14 -5.72
N SER A 88 -2.95 4.22 -5.06
CA SER A 88 -1.66 3.95 -5.72
C SER A 88 -1.50 2.46 -5.98
N PHE A 89 -1.86 1.61 -5.01
CA PHE A 89 -1.77 0.16 -5.12
C PHE A 89 -2.96 -0.52 -4.42
N LEU A 90 -3.33 -1.72 -4.93
CA LEU A 90 -4.30 -2.60 -4.30
C LEU A 90 -3.65 -3.96 -4.03
N ILE A 91 -3.95 -4.56 -2.89
CA ILE A 91 -3.39 -5.86 -2.49
C ILE A 91 -4.53 -6.86 -2.33
N GLY A 92 -4.49 -7.94 -3.11
CA GLY A 92 -5.44 -9.05 -3.02
C GLY A 92 -5.08 -10.03 -1.91
N GLY A 93 -6.07 -10.79 -1.44
CA GLY A 93 -5.87 -11.90 -0.52
C GLY A 93 -4.97 -13.01 -1.09
N ASN A 94 -4.85 -13.09 -2.43
CA ASN A 94 -3.91 -13.94 -3.16
C ASN A 94 -2.43 -13.50 -3.02
N GLY A 95 -2.15 -12.37 -2.35
CA GLY A 95 -0.81 -11.84 -2.16
C GLY A 95 -0.23 -11.11 -3.37
N ARG A 96 -1.03 -10.81 -4.38
CA ARG A 96 -0.60 -9.99 -5.52
C ARG A 96 -0.88 -8.51 -5.28
N VAL A 97 0.00 -7.67 -5.83
CA VAL A 97 -0.13 -6.21 -5.81
C VAL A 97 -0.54 -5.75 -7.21
N TYR A 98 -1.62 -4.99 -7.27
CA TYR A 98 -2.16 -4.42 -8.52
C TYR A 98 -1.89 -2.92 -8.54
N GLU A 99 -1.32 -2.44 -9.63
CA GLU A 99 -1.06 -1.02 -9.83
C GLU A 99 -2.37 -0.25 -9.99
N GLY A 100 -2.50 0.85 -9.27
CA GLY A 100 -3.48 1.90 -9.54
C GLY A 100 -2.78 3.12 -10.14
N ALA A 101 -2.65 4.21 -9.36
CA ALA A 101 -1.83 5.36 -9.75
C ALA A 101 -0.32 5.06 -9.72
N GLY A 102 0.10 3.98 -9.08
CA GLY A 102 1.51 3.56 -8.99
C GLY A 102 2.36 4.49 -8.15
N TRP A 103 3.69 4.42 -8.38
CA TRP A 103 4.69 5.22 -7.67
C TRP A 103 4.86 6.64 -8.23
N HIS A 104 4.48 6.88 -9.49
CA HIS A 104 4.85 8.09 -10.23
C HIS A 104 3.68 9.01 -10.52
N THR A 105 2.46 8.62 -10.16
CA THR A 105 1.26 9.41 -10.45
C THR A 105 0.50 9.75 -9.17
N VAL A 106 0.05 10.98 -9.04
CA VAL A 106 -0.77 11.43 -7.90
C VAL A 106 -2.09 10.66 -7.89
N GLY A 107 -2.35 9.96 -6.79
CA GLY A 107 -3.61 9.25 -6.58
C GLY A 107 -4.78 10.17 -6.18
N ALA A 108 -5.91 9.56 -5.84
CA ALA A 108 -7.06 10.24 -5.23
C ALA A 108 -7.59 9.39 -4.06
N HIS A 109 -6.71 9.09 -3.10
CA HIS A 109 -6.97 8.16 -2.01
C HIS A 109 -7.16 8.86 -0.64
N THR A 110 -6.48 10.00 -0.40
CA THR A 110 -6.54 10.71 0.88
C THR A 110 -6.46 12.20 0.64
N LEU A 111 -7.57 12.90 0.82
CA LEU A 111 -7.67 14.35 0.58
C LEU A 111 -6.63 15.10 1.44
N GLY A 112 -5.90 16.03 0.82
CA GLY A 112 -4.82 16.80 1.45
C GLY A 112 -3.45 16.09 1.42
N TYR A 113 -3.40 14.76 1.17
CA TYR A 113 -2.16 13.98 1.23
C TYR A 113 -1.75 13.36 -0.10
N ASN A 114 -2.59 13.37 -1.13
CA ASN A 114 -2.37 12.69 -2.40
C ASN A 114 -1.05 13.04 -3.10
N ARG A 115 -0.53 14.27 -2.91
CA ARG A 115 0.71 14.76 -3.56
C ARG A 115 1.99 14.45 -2.79
N ARG A 116 1.89 13.83 -1.61
CA ARG A 116 3.04 13.49 -0.75
C ARG A 116 2.96 12.08 -0.16
N ALA A 117 2.00 11.29 -0.61
CA ALA A 117 1.75 9.95 -0.09
C ALA A 117 1.39 8.96 -1.18
N VAL A 118 1.64 7.70 -0.90
CA VAL A 118 1.06 6.57 -1.62
C VAL A 118 -0.07 5.96 -0.80
N GLY A 119 -1.22 5.70 -1.43
CA GLY A 119 -2.34 4.99 -0.82
C GLY A 119 -2.32 3.52 -1.21
N ILE A 120 -2.27 2.63 -0.23
CA ILE A 120 -2.20 1.18 -0.42
C ILE A 120 -3.43 0.56 0.22
N SER A 121 -4.33 0.00 -0.60
CA SER A 121 -5.58 -0.59 -0.13
C SER A 121 -5.55 -2.11 -0.18
N PHE A 122 -5.89 -2.75 0.94
CA PHE A 122 -6.22 -4.17 0.92
C PHE A 122 -7.64 -4.37 0.37
N ILE A 123 -7.81 -5.33 -0.54
CA ILE A 123 -9.12 -5.70 -1.09
C ILE A 123 -9.84 -6.55 -0.06
N GLY A 124 -10.86 -5.97 0.58
CA GLY A 124 -11.62 -6.62 1.65
C GLY A 124 -12.15 -5.65 2.68
N ASP A 125 -12.79 -6.22 3.72
CA ASP A 125 -13.26 -5.53 4.92
C ASP A 125 -12.49 -6.06 6.14
N PHE A 126 -11.69 -5.18 6.76
CA PHE A 126 -10.80 -5.54 7.86
C PHE A 126 -11.16 -4.87 9.18
N ARG A 127 -12.45 -4.61 9.38
CA ARG A 127 -12.96 -4.12 10.67
C ARG A 127 -12.92 -5.20 11.75
N THR A 128 -13.15 -6.47 11.40
CA THR A 128 -13.27 -7.59 12.35
C THR A 128 -12.26 -8.72 12.17
N LYS A 129 -11.41 -8.65 11.14
CA LYS A 129 -10.39 -9.64 10.84
C LYS A 129 -9.16 -8.99 10.20
N ILE A 130 -8.02 -9.67 10.22
CA ILE A 130 -6.80 -9.23 9.55
C ILE A 130 -6.73 -9.76 8.10
N PRO A 131 -5.97 -9.13 7.20
CA PRO A 131 -5.70 -9.65 5.86
C PRO A 131 -4.97 -11.01 5.89
N SER A 132 -5.00 -11.72 4.74
CA SER A 132 -4.28 -12.98 4.61
C SER A 132 -2.77 -12.80 4.84
N PRO A 133 -2.05 -13.83 5.32
CA PRO A 133 -0.59 -13.78 5.47
C PRO A 133 0.14 -13.43 4.17
N LEU A 134 -0.40 -13.85 3.01
CA LEU A 134 0.14 -13.52 1.69
C LEU A 134 0.00 -12.04 1.38
N ALA A 135 -1.15 -11.44 1.68
CA ALA A 135 -1.38 -10.01 1.49
C ALA A 135 -0.50 -9.16 2.41
N ILE A 136 -0.33 -9.57 3.67
CA ILE A 136 0.57 -8.91 4.63
C ILE A 136 2.04 -8.98 4.14
N LYS A 137 2.48 -10.13 3.64
CA LYS A 137 3.81 -10.29 3.03
C LYS A 137 3.97 -9.39 1.81
N ALA A 138 2.95 -9.30 0.95
CA ALA A 138 2.97 -8.45 -0.24
C ALA A 138 3.15 -6.97 0.13
N LEU A 139 2.44 -6.47 1.15
CA LEU A 139 2.64 -5.09 1.63
C LEU A 139 4.08 -4.85 2.10
N ARG A 140 4.65 -5.76 2.90
CA ARG A 140 6.04 -5.62 3.36
C ARG A 140 7.03 -5.57 2.20
N SER A 141 6.86 -6.45 1.22
CA SER A 141 7.70 -6.49 0.03
C SER A 141 7.57 -5.21 -0.81
N LEU A 142 6.35 -4.69 -0.99
CA LEU A 142 6.08 -3.46 -1.71
C LEU A 142 6.76 -2.25 -1.05
N LEU A 143 6.63 -2.10 0.28
CA LEU A 143 7.26 -1.00 1.02
C LEU A 143 8.79 -1.08 0.97
N ALA A 144 9.37 -2.26 1.18
CA ALA A 144 10.82 -2.47 1.10
C ALA A 144 11.37 -2.13 -0.29
N CYS A 145 10.68 -2.57 -1.35
CA CYS A 145 11.05 -2.26 -2.72
C CYS A 145 10.89 -0.76 -3.03
N GLY A 146 9.83 -0.11 -2.51
CA GLY A 146 9.63 1.33 -2.64
C GLY A 146 10.80 2.14 -2.07
N VAL A 147 11.30 1.76 -0.91
CA VAL A 147 12.49 2.35 -0.28
C VAL A 147 13.74 2.08 -1.12
N GLN A 148 13.96 0.83 -1.51
CA GLN A 148 15.12 0.43 -2.32
C GLN A 148 15.24 1.21 -3.63
N ASN A 149 14.11 1.48 -4.29
CA ASN A 149 14.04 2.21 -5.56
C ASN A 149 13.88 3.73 -5.38
N LYS A 150 13.93 4.24 -4.16
CA LYS A 150 13.76 5.67 -3.82
C LYS A 150 12.41 6.26 -4.26
N TYR A 151 11.38 5.43 -4.31
CA TYR A 151 9.99 5.87 -4.46
C TYR A 151 9.40 6.30 -3.12
N LEU A 152 9.85 5.64 -2.03
CA LEU A 152 9.49 5.90 -0.66
C LEU A 152 10.75 6.28 0.12
N ALA A 153 10.69 7.29 0.98
CA ALA A 153 11.82 7.72 1.79
C ALA A 153 12.23 6.62 2.79
N GLU A 154 13.49 6.54 3.18
CA GLU A 154 13.98 5.54 4.14
C GLU A 154 13.33 5.71 5.53
N ASP A 155 13.02 6.94 5.89
CA ASP A 155 12.38 7.35 7.14
C ASP A 155 10.87 7.65 6.98
N TYR A 156 10.22 7.04 5.98
CA TYR A 156 8.81 7.24 5.71
C TYR A 156 7.92 6.95 6.92
N TYR A 157 6.78 7.59 6.98
CA TYR A 157 5.73 7.33 7.96
C TYR A 157 4.69 6.35 7.40
N LEU A 158 4.34 5.35 8.21
CA LEU A 158 3.25 4.42 7.95
C LEU A 158 2.05 4.83 8.79
N VAL A 159 0.89 5.04 8.14
CA VAL A 159 -0.33 5.51 8.82
C VAL A 159 -1.56 4.78 8.31
N GLY A 160 -2.55 4.63 9.16
CA GLY A 160 -3.89 4.19 8.75
C GLY A 160 -4.71 5.37 8.23
N HIS A 161 -5.61 5.11 7.30
CA HIS A 161 -6.44 6.13 6.67
C HIS A 161 -7.28 6.94 7.66
N SER A 162 -7.82 6.28 8.70
CA SER A 162 -8.62 6.92 9.75
C SER A 162 -7.85 7.97 10.57
N GLN A 163 -6.51 7.88 10.60
CA GLN A 163 -5.70 8.90 11.27
C GLN A 163 -5.64 10.22 10.50
N LEU A 164 -5.94 10.22 9.19
CA LEU A 164 -5.86 11.39 8.31
C LEU A 164 -7.24 11.88 7.85
N SER A 165 -8.24 11.00 7.83
CA SER A 165 -9.57 11.27 7.30
C SER A 165 -10.65 10.73 8.24
N ASN A 166 -11.86 11.29 8.19
CA ASN A 166 -13.01 10.74 8.90
C ASN A 166 -13.57 9.53 8.14
N THR A 167 -13.09 8.33 8.47
CA THR A 167 -13.43 7.06 7.81
C THR A 167 -13.13 5.88 8.71
N ASP A 168 -13.81 4.75 8.51
CA ASP A 168 -13.50 3.48 9.18
C ASP A 168 -12.29 2.75 8.57
N SER A 169 -11.82 3.19 7.39
CA SER A 169 -10.65 2.61 6.73
C SER A 169 -9.37 2.91 7.53
N PRO A 170 -8.49 1.96 7.76
CA PRO A 170 -8.36 0.64 7.13
C PRO A 170 -9.19 -0.47 7.80
N GLY A 171 -10.01 -0.17 8.78
CA GLY A 171 -10.70 -1.12 9.63
C GLY A 171 -9.91 -1.45 10.90
N GLU A 172 -10.61 -1.68 12.00
CA GLU A 172 -10.01 -1.80 13.35
C GLU A 172 -8.89 -2.84 13.43
N MET A 173 -9.10 -4.03 12.84
CA MET A 173 -8.13 -5.11 12.95
C MET A 173 -6.88 -4.87 12.10
N LEU A 174 -7.03 -4.27 10.92
CA LEU A 174 -5.88 -3.89 10.09
C LEU A 174 -5.15 -2.69 10.71
N GLN A 175 -5.86 -1.74 11.31
CA GLN A 175 -5.27 -0.62 12.05
C GLN A 175 -4.35 -1.14 13.17
N LYS A 176 -4.86 -2.01 14.06
CA LYS A 176 -4.08 -2.63 15.14
C LYS A 176 -2.86 -3.40 14.63
N LEU A 177 -2.96 -4.02 13.46
CA LEU A 177 -1.81 -4.72 12.86
C LEU A 177 -0.73 -3.72 12.39
N VAL A 178 -1.13 -2.63 11.75
CA VAL A 178 -0.21 -1.61 11.21
C VAL A 178 0.50 -0.87 12.35
N GLU A 179 -0.15 -0.65 13.48
CA GLU A 179 0.43 -0.04 14.69
C GLU A 179 1.63 -0.80 15.27
N LEU A 180 1.76 -2.08 14.95
CA LEU A 180 2.88 -2.92 15.40
C LEU A 180 4.09 -2.86 14.45
N TRP A 181 4.01 -2.11 13.36
CA TRP A 181 5.05 -2.12 12.33
C TRP A 181 6.06 -1.01 12.51
N PRO A 182 7.31 -1.21 12.03
CA PRO A 182 8.26 -0.12 11.88
C PRO A 182 7.66 1.02 11.06
N HIS A 183 8.11 2.24 11.32
CA HIS A 183 7.63 3.46 10.67
C HIS A 183 6.19 3.89 11.02
N TRP A 184 5.49 3.14 11.89
CA TRP A 184 4.20 3.58 12.39
C TRP A 184 4.31 4.95 13.03
N LEU A 185 3.43 5.86 12.63
CA LEU A 185 3.32 7.19 13.19
C LEU A 185 2.04 7.31 14.00
N ASP A 186 2.18 7.41 15.32
CA ASP A 186 1.07 7.83 16.19
C ASP A 186 0.80 9.33 15.99
N HIS A 187 -0.44 9.77 16.24
CA HIS A 187 -0.84 11.18 16.12
C HIS A 187 -0.50 11.82 14.75
N ALA A 188 -0.73 11.08 13.66
CA ALA A 188 -0.30 11.45 12.31
C ALA A 188 -0.76 12.87 11.87
N LYS A 189 -1.94 13.32 12.28
CA LYS A 189 -2.44 14.67 11.94
C LYS A 189 -1.57 15.78 12.54
N ASP A 190 -1.03 15.57 13.73
CA ASP A 190 -0.25 16.60 14.44
C ASP A 190 1.15 16.77 13.82
N VAL A 191 1.67 15.69 13.19
CA VAL A 191 2.99 15.65 12.57
C VAL A 191 2.95 16.01 11.08
N LEU A 192 1.87 15.62 10.39
CA LEU A 192 1.77 15.70 8.93
C LEU A 192 0.97 16.92 8.42
N ASN A 193 0.40 17.75 9.28
CA ASN A 193 -0.33 18.97 8.89
C ASN A 193 0.58 20.16 8.69
#